data_13993a15f341ac6b0f8cc27659e9e526
#
_entry.id   13993a15f341ac6b0f8cc27659e9e526
#
_cell.length_a   1.000
_cell.length_b   1.000
_cell.length_c   1.000
_cell.angle_alpha   90.00
_cell.angle_beta   90.00
_cell.angle_gamma   90.00
#
_symmetry.space_group_name_H-M   'P 1'
#
loop_
_entity.id
_entity.type
_entity.pdbx_description
1 polymer ?
#
loop_
_entity_poly.entity_id
_entity_poly.type
_entity_poly.pdbx_seq_one_letter_code
_entity_poly.pdbx_strand_id
1 'polypeptide(L)'
;MANKVVKFGGSSLADAAQFRKVAAIIHAEDARRYVVPSAPGKRNSADTKVTDMLYACHELAQRGQDFSQDLSRIHSRYQGIIDDLGLALSLDDAFARIT
;
A
#
# COMPACT_ATOMS: atom_id res chain seq x y z
N MET A 1 12.86 22.38 17.77
CA MET A 1 12.90 20.92 17.88
C MET A 1 13.34 20.30 16.55
N ALA A 2 14.19 19.31 16.61
CA ALA A 2 14.60 18.61 15.41
C ALA A 2 13.44 17.76 14.85
N ASN A 3 13.25 17.80 13.54
CA ASN A 3 12.27 16.94 12.87
C ASN A 3 12.80 15.52 12.81
N LYS A 4 11.89 14.56 12.88
CA LYS A 4 12.20 13.13 12.77
C LYS A 4 11.72 12.57 11.45
N VAL A 5 12.50 11.65 10.90
CA VAL A 5 12.10 10.82 9.76
C VAL A 5 11.69 9.46 10.31
N VAL A 6 10.50 9.00 9.96
CA VAL A 6 9.97 7.70 10.40
C VAL A 6 9.68 6.83 9.19
N LYS A 7 10.03 5.56 9.30
CA LYS A 7 9.82 4.57 8.25
C LYS A 7 8.90 3.47 8.75
N PHE A 8 7.97 3.08 7.90
CA PHE A 8 7.04 1.98 8.17
C PHE A 8 7.20 0.91 7.10
N GLY A 9 7.55 -0.30 7.53
CA GLY A 9 7.67 -1.46 6.65
C GLY A 9 6.32 -1.99 6.20
N GLY A 10 6.35 -2.94 5.26
CA GLY A 10 5.14 -3.49 4.64
C GLY A 10 4.16 -4.13 5.61
N SER A 11 4.65 -4.86 6.63
CA SER A 11 3.78 -5.49 7.62
C SER A 11 3.03 -4.47 8.47
N SER A 12 3.59 -3.28 8.66
CA SER A 12 2.94 -2.18 9.38
C SER A 12 1.83 -1.52 8.57
N LEU A 13 1.73 -1.81 7.28
CA LEU A 13 0.78 -1.22 6.35
C LEU A 13 -0.09 -2.29 5.65
N ALA A 14 -0.16 -3.49 6.24
CA ALA A 14 -0.79 -4.63 5.59
C ALA A 14 -2.31 -4.48 5.42
N ASP A 15 -2.97 -3.81 6.35
CA ASP A 15 -4.43 -3.62 6.35
C ASP A 15 -4.83 -2.33 7.08
N ALA A 16 -6.14 -2.05 7.11
CA ALA A 16 -6.67 -0.83 7.73
C ALA A 16 -6.34 -0.74 9.23
N ALA A 17 -6.38 -1.84 9.96
CA ALA A 17 -6.05 -1.85 11.38
C ALA A 17 -4.60 -1.41 11.61
N GLN A 18 -3.67 -1.87 10.78
CA GLN A 18 -2.27 -1.47 10.86
C GLN A 18 -2.09 0.01 10.48
N PHE A 19 -2.82 0.50 9.47
CA PHE A 19 -2.81 1.92 9.11
C PHE A 19 -3.26 2.80 10.27
N ARG A 20 -4.27 2.37 11.03
CA ARG A 20 -4.72 3.12 12.21
C ARG A 20 -3.63 3.20 13.29
N LYS A 21 -2.89 2.13 13.48
CA LYS A 21 -1.74 2.12 14.41
C LYS A 21 -0.65 3.07 13.96
N VAL A 22 -0.33 3.09 12.67
CA VAL A 22 0.65 4.00 12.08
C VAL A 22 0.22 5.44 12.25
N ALA A 23 -1.03 5.77 11.98
CA ALA A 23 -1.57 7.11 12.17
C ALA A 23 -1.43 7.56 13.62
N ALA A 24 -1.75 6.70 14.58
CA ALA A 24 -1.61 6.99 16.00
C ALA A 24 -0.16 7.28 16.38
N ILE A 25 0.80 6.52 15.84
CA ILE A 25 2.22 6.72 16.08
C ILE A 25 2.68 8.08 15.53
N ILE A 26 2.26 8.41 14.31
CA ILE A 26 2.64 9.69 13.68
C ILE A 26 2.07 10.86 14.49
N HIS A 27 0.81 10.79 14.89
CA HIS A 27 0.15 11.87 15.63
C HIS A 27 0.59 11.99 17.08
N ALA A 28 1.21 10.96 17.65
CA ALA A 28 1.68 10.99 19.04
C ALA A 28 2.84 11.95 19.25
N GLU A 29 3.55 12.37 18.20
CA GLU A 29 4.70 13.27 18.31
C GLU A 29 4.79 14.18 17.08
N ASP A 30 4.71 15.48 17.29
CA ASP A 30 4.73 16.48 16.21
C ASP A 30 6.04 16.48 15.42
N ALA A 31 7.15 16.06 16.04
CA ALA A 31 8.46 16.00 15.38
C ALA A 31 8.53 14.93 14.27
N ARG A 32 7.59 13.99 14.23
CA ARG A 32 7.49 12.95 13.18
C ARG A 32 6.86 13.53 11.93
N ARG A 33 7.61 14.33 11.21
CA ARG A 33 7.11 15.09 10.05
C ARG A 33 7.39 14.45 8.72
N TYR A 34 8.43 13.64 8.62
CA TYR A 34 8.83 12.99 7.38
C TYR A 34 8.53 11.51 7.50
N VAL A 35 7.57 11.04 6.70
CA VAL A 35 7.07 9.67 6.76
C VAL A 35 7.43 8.94 5.48
N VAL A 36 8.09 7.80 5.60
CA VAL A 36 8.47 6.95 4.47
C VAL A 36 7.72 5.62 4.60
N PRO A 37 6.59 5.47 3.89
CA PRO A 37 5.83 4.23 3.91
C PRO A 37 6.33 3.25 2.87
N SER A 38 6.22 1.96 3.18
CA SER A 38 6.38 0.90 2.19
C SER A 38 5.04 0.59 1.52
N ALA A 39 5.05 -0.28 0.51
CA ALA A 39 3.82 -0.86 -0.02
C ALA A 39 3.25 -1.85 1.01
N PRO A 40 1.91 -2.10 1.01
CA PRO A 40 1.31 -3.05 1.95
C PRO A 40 1.94 -4.43 1.88
N GLY A 41 2.27 -4.97 3.05
CA GLY A 41 2.84 -6.30 3.20
C GLY A 41 1.76 -7.38 3.32
N LYS A 42 2.17 -8.56 3.80
CA LYS A 42 1.25 -9.67 4.02
C LYS A 42 0.33 -9.40 5.20
N ARG A 43 -0.97 -9.70 5.04
CA ARG A 43 -1.96 -9.65 6.12
C ARG A 43 -1.85 -10.89 7.01
N ASN A 44 -1.37 -12.00 6.42
CA ASN A 44 -1.14 -13.28 7.09
C ASN A 44 -0.08 -14.06 6.30
N SER A 45 0.32 -15.23 6.79
CA SER A 45 1.39 -16.03 6.17
C SER A 45 1.05 -16.53 4.76
N ALA A 46 -0.22 -16.65 4.41
CA ALA A 46 -0.68 -17.12 3.11
C ALA A 46 -0.87 -15.99 2.09
N ASP A 47 -0.74 -14.74 2.52
CA ASP A 47 -0.96 -13.57 1.66
C ASP A 47 0.27 -13.26 0.82
N THR A 48 0.11 -12.36 -0.16
CA THR A 48 1.19 -11.89 -1.03
C THR A 48 1.43 -10.40 -0.78
N LYS A 49 2.69 -10.00 -0.69
CA LYS A 49 3.07 -8.59 -0.59
C LYS A 49 2.71 -7.85 -1.87
N VAL A 50 2.29 -6.58 -1.74
CA VAL A 50 1.98 -5.75 -2.91
C VAL A 50 3.20 -5.60 -3.83
N THR A 51 4.41 -5.46 -3.29
CA THR A 51 5.61 -5.39 -4.12
C THR A 51 5.78 -6.63 -4.99
N ASP A 52 5.51 -7.82 -4.46
CA ASP A 52 5.58 -9.07 -5.24
C ASP A 52 4.50 -9.13 -6.31
N MET A 53 3.30 -8.61 -6.01
CA MET A 53 2.22 -8.49 -6.99
C MET A 53 2.59 -7.54 -8.12
N LEU A 54 3.28 -6.44 -7.82
CA LEU A 54 3.77 -5.50 -8.82
C LEU A 54 4.85 -6.12 -9.72
N TYR A 55 5.77 -6.88 -9.13
CA TYR A 55 6.77 -7.62 -9.91
C TYR A 55 6.11 -8.62 -10.86
N ALA A 56 5.07 -9.31 -10.42
CA ALA A 56 4.33 -10.25 -11.27
C ALA A 56 3.69 -9.53 -12.47
N CYS A 57 3.08 -8.36 -12.24
CA CYS A 57 2.53 -7.54 -13.33
C CYS A 57 3.61 -7.13 -14.33
N HIS A 58 4.75 -6.68 -13.83
CA HIS A 58 5.87 -6.25 -14.66
C HIS A 58 6.39 -7.40 -15.53
N GLU A 59 6.55 -8.57 -14.96
CA GLU A 59 7.00 -9.77 -15.68
C GLU A 59 6.05 -10.15 -16.80
N LEU A 60 4.73 -10.13 -16.54
CA LEU A 60 3.75 -10.38 -17.57
C LEU A 60 3.79 -9.33 -18.69
N ALA A 61 3.94 -8.07 -18.34
CA ALA A 61 4.05 -6.98 -19.32
C ALA A 61 5.29 -7.14 -20.20
N GLN A 62 6.42 -7.53 -19.62
CA GLN A 62 7.65 -7.79 -20.38
C GLN A 62 7.49 -8.91 -21.42
N ARG A 63 6.65 -9.89 -21.11
CA ARG A 63 6.37 -11.01 -22.01
C ARG A 63 5.27 -10.72 -23.01
N GLY A 64 4.71 -9.50 -23.00
CA GLY A 64 3.59 -9.14 -23.85
C GLY A 64 2.28 -9.83 -23.47
N GLN A 65 2.17 -10.31 -22.22
CA GLN A 65 0.98 -10.99 -21.72
C GLN A 65 0.06 -10.03 -20.98
N ASP A 66 -1.22 -10.37 -20.91
CA ASP A 66 -2.21 -9.58 -20.19
C ASP A 66 -1.99 -9.65 -18.69
N PHE A 67 -1.86 -8.50 -18.04
CA PHE A 67 -1.67 -8.37 -16.60
C PHE A 67 -2.87 -7.71 -15.88
N SER A 68 -3.99 -7.55 -16.58
CA SER A 68 -5.16 -6.83 -16.05
C SER A 68 -5.74 -7.47 -14.79
N GLN A 69 -5.77 -8.80 -14.70
CA GLN A 69 -6.26 -9.50 -13.51
C GLN A 69 -5.35 -9.27 -12.31
N ASP A 70 -4.04 -9.34 -12.51
CA ASP A 70 -3.07 -9.12 -11.45
C ASP A 70 -3.12 -7.68 -10.94
N LEU A 71 -3.24 -6.72 -11.86
CA LEU A 71 -3.39 -5.32 -11.51
C LEU A 71 -4.70 -5.06 -10.74
N SER A 72 -5.78 -5.72 -11.15
CA SER A 72 -7.07 -5.64 -10.48
C SER A 72 -7.02 -6.13 -9.03
N ARG A 73 -6.25 -7.17 -8.76
CA ARG A 73 -6.04 -7.69 -7.38
C ARG A 73 -5.32 -6.66 -6.51
N ILE A 74 -4.32 -5.99 -7.06
CA ILE A 74 -3.61 -4.91 -6.35
C ILE A 74 -4.59 -3.78 -6.04
N HIS A 75 -5.36 -3.36 -7.03
CA HIS A 75 -6.37 -2.31 -6.88
C HIS A 75 -7.39 -2.67 -5.78
N SER A 76 -7.90 -3.89 -5.81
CA SER A 76 -8.85 -4.38 -4.80
C SER A 76 -8.25 -4.37 -3.40
N ARG A 77 -6.98 -4.71 -3.27
CA ARG A 77 -6.25 -4.69 -2.01
C ARG A 77 -6.22 -3.29 -1.39
N TYR A 78 -5.86 -2.28 -2.19
CA TYR A 78 -5.85 -0.88 -1.77
C TYR A 78 -7.26 -0.38 -1.50
N GLN A 79 -8.21 -0.74 -2.36
CA GLN A 79 -9.60 -0.30 -2.20
C GLN A 79 -10.19 -0.82 -0.89
N GLY A 80 -9.87 -2.05 -0.50
CA GLY A 80 -10.28 -2.61 0.79
C GLY A 80 -9.77 -1.79 1.96
N ILE A 81 -8.52 -1.35 1.92
CA ILE A 81 -7.95 -0.49 2.95
C ILE A 81 -8.65 0.87 2.99
N ILE A 82 -8.89 1.47 1.83
CA ILE A 82 -9.59 2.76 1.71
C ILE A 82 -11.00 2.66 2.30
N ASP A 83 -11.73 1.62 1.93
CA ASP A 83 -13.11 1.41 2.40
C ASP A 83 -13.15 1.16 3.91
N ASP A 84 -12.27 0.32 4.43
CA ASP A 84 -12.21 -0.01 5.86
C ASP A 84 -11.80 1.19 6.72
N LEU A 85 -11.01 2.11 6.16
CA LEU A 85 -10.63 3.36 6.83
C LEU A 85 -11.69 4.46 6.65
N GLY A 86 -12.68 4.26 5.80
CA GLY A 86 -13.72 5.25 5.52
C GLY A 86 -13.21 6.48 4.80
N LEU A 87 -12.21 6.34 3.94
CA LEU A 87 -11.60 7.48 3.24
C LEU A 87 -12.38 7.83 1.97
N ALA A 88 -12.52 9.12 1.69
CA ALA A 88 -13.08 9.63 0.45
C ALA A 88 -11.95 9.79 -0.60
N LEU A 89 -11.29 8.69 -0.91
CA LEU A 89 -10.10 8.65 -1.76
C LEU A 89 -10.28 7.58 -2.84
N SER A 90 -9.84 7.89 -4.06
CA SER A 90 -9.82 6.91 -5.16
C SER A 90 -8.42 6.84 -5.76
N LEU A 91 -7.99 5.62 -6.10
CA LEU A 91 -6.74 5.36 -6.82
C LEU A 91 -7.00 5.03 -8.30
N ASP A 92 -8.23 5.20 -8.77
CA ASP A 92 -8.63 4.81 -10.13
C ASP A 92 -7.76 5.48 -11.20
N ASP A 93 -7.47 6.78 -11.07
CA ASP A 93 -6.63 7.50 -12.02
C ASP A 93 -5.20 6.97 -12.03
N ALA A 94 -4.65 6.66 -10.86
CA ALA A 94 -3.30 6.11 -10.75
C ALA A 94 -3.21 4.73 -11.43
N PHE A 95 -4.19 3.87 -11.22
CA PHE A 95 -4.23 2.55 -11.85
C PHE A 95 -4.46 2.64 -13.35
N ALA A 96 -5.25 3.60 -13.81
CA ALA A 96 -5.46 3.83 -15.24
C ALA A 96 -4.15 4.20 -15.96
N ARG A 97 -3.26 4.93 -15.30
CA ARG A 97 -1.96 5.30 -15.86
C ARG A 97 -1.01 4.12 -16.01
N ILE A 98 -1.15 3.09 -15.17
CA ILE A 98 -0.30 1.89 -15.23
C ILE A 98 -0.68 1.03 -16.44
N THR A 99 -1.95 1.01 -16.80
CA THR A 99 -2.41 0.27 -17.97
C THR A 99 -2.17 1.04 -19.24
#